data_c3f257e690f7d9ea5fe9e9971da3cdb8
#
_entry.id   c3f257e690f7d9ea5fe9e9971da3cdb8
#
_cell.length_a   1.000
_cell.length_b   1.000
_cell.length_c   1.000
_cell.angle_alpha   90.00
_cell.angle_beta   90.00
_cell.angle_gamma   90.00
#
_symmetry.space_group_name_H-M   'P 1'
#
loop_
_entity.id
_entity.type
_entity.pdbx_description
1 polymer ?
#
loop_
_entity_poly.entity_id
_entity_poly.type
_entity_poly.pdbx_seq_one_letter_code
_entity_poly.pdbx_strand_id
1 'polypeptide(L)'
;MTLTADEVVRLLELSPHPEGGFYRETFRAPDLPVSLPDRGVRAASTAIHFLLRRVDFSALHRVRSDEAWHHYLGAPLELHLFDDAGHTELSLGADLARGEHSPAIGRSSRI
;
A
#
# COMPACT_ATOMS: atom_id res chain seq x y z
N MET A 1 23.74 2.52 8.01
CA MET A 1 23.84 1.46 6.97
C MET A 1 22.49 1.25 6.33
N THR A 2 22.44 1.26 5.03
CA THR A 2 21.18 1.13 4.28
C THR A 2 20.97 -0.32 3.87
N LEU A 3 19.77 -0.85 4.13
CA LEU A 3 19.41 -2.19 3.71
C LEU A 3 19.14 -2.21 2.20
N THR A 4 19.52 -3.29 1.53
CA THR A 4 19.13 -3.54 0.15
C THR A 4 17.70 -4.06 0.10
N ALA A 5 17.05 -3.97 -1.05
CA ALA A 5 15.71 -4.53 -1.24
C ALA A 5 15.70 -6.04 -0.95
N ASP A 6 16.71 -6.78 -1.43
CA ASP A 6 16.80 -8.22 -1.19
C ASP A 6 16.92 -8.55 0.30
N GLU A 7 17.65 -7.74 1.05
CA GLU A 7 17.75 -7.90 2.51
C GLU A 7 16.40 -7.67 3.18
N VAL A 8 15.65 -6.65 2.77
CA VAL A 8 14.32 -6.38 3.31
C VAL A 8 13.36 -7.53 3.00
N VAL A 9 13.37 -8.04 1.76
CA VAL A 9 12.56 -9.21 1.38
C VAL A 9 12.85 -10.40 2.30
N ARG A 10 14.12 -10.66 2.57
CA ARG A 10 14.52 -11.77 3.44
C ARG A 10 14.14 -11.52 4.90
N LEU A 11 14.44 -10.34 5.43
CA LEU A 11 14.20 -10.02 6.84
C LEU A 11 12.72 -9.98 7.20
N LEU A 12 11.88 -9.49 6.30
CA LEU A 12 10.44 -9.40 6.51
C LEU A 12 9.69 -10.60 5.93
N GLU A 13 10.40 -11.54 5.31
CA GLU A 13 9.82 -12.74 4.71
C GLU A 13 8.72 -12.40 3.69
N LEU A 14 9.05 -11.50 2.76
CA LEU A 14 8.11 -11.04 1.75
C LEU A 14 8.03 -12.02 0.58
N SER A 15 6.88 -12.04 -0.07
CA SER A 15 6.62 -12.84 -1.29
C SER A 15 6.17 -11.91 -2.41
N PRO A 16 6.30 -12.34 -3.68
CA PRO A 16 5.84 -11.52 -4.81
C PRO A 16 4.36 -11.18 -4.71
N HIS A 17 4.02 -9.91 -4.99
CA HIS A 17 2.65 -9.44 -5.02
C HIS A 17 2.07 -9.58 -6.44
N PRO A 18 0.80 -9.95 -6.59
CA PRO A 18 0.16 -10.11 -7.92
C PRO A 18 0.21 -8.87 -8.80
N GLU A 19 0.10 -7.68 -8.25
CA GLU A 19 0.15 -6.41 -8.98
C GLU A 19 1.55 -5.84 -9.11
N GLY A 20 2.57 -6.49 -8.58
CA GLY A 20 3.95 -6.05 -8.61
C GLY A 20 4.50 -5.78 -7.21
N GLY A 21 5.83 -5.87 -7.08
CA GLY A 21 6.50 -5.73 -5.79
C GLY A 21 6.40 -6.96 -4.92
N PHE A 22 6.64 -6.78 -3.62
CA PHE A 22 6.67 -7.86 -2.64
C PHE A 22 5.86 -7.47 -1.44
N TYR A 23 5.23 -8.46 -0.78
CA TYR A 23 4.38 -8.19 0.37
C TYR A 23 4.33 -9.35 1.35
N ARG A 24 3.85 -9.05 2.56
CA ARG A 24 3.44 -10.05 3.54
C ARG A 24 2.32 -9.45 4.38
N GLU A 25 1.23 -10.21 4.59
CA GLU A 25 0.19 -9.81 5.52
C GLU A 25 0.72 -9.90 6.94
N THR A 26 0.63 -8.79 7.69
CA THR A 26 1.13 -8.71 9.06
C THR A 26 0.02 -8.69 10.09
N PHE A 27 -1.20 -8.36 9.67
CA PHE A 27 -2.35 -8.30 10.57
C PHE A 27 -3.64 -8.56 9.81
N ARG A 28 -4.53 -9.28 10.47
CA ARG A 28 -5.93 -9.45 10.03
C ARG A 28 -6.78 -9.46 11.30
N ALA A 29 -7.77 -8.56 11.38
CA ALA A 29 -8.64 -8.48 12.54
C ALA A 29 -9.37 -9.81 12.76
N PRO A 30 -9.08 -10.55 13.87
CA PRO A 30 -9.59 -11.92 14.01
C PRO A 30 -11.03 -12.01 14.49
N ASP A 31 -11.48 -11.05 15.30
CA ASP A 31 -12.73 -11.15 16.03
C ASP A 31 -13.77 -10.10 15.63
N LEU A 32 -13.56 -9.44 14.49
CA LEU A 32 -14.44 -8.36 14.07
C LEU A 32 -14.78 -8.50 12.58
N PRO A 33 -15.60 -9.49 12.22
CA PRO A 33 -16.06 -9.61 10.83
C PRO A 33 -17.02 -8.49 10.47
N VAL A 34 -16.93 -8.02 9.23
CA VAL A 34 -17.80 -6.99 8.70
C VAL A 34 -18.53 -7.56 7.49
N SER A 35 -19.86 -7.42 7.46
CA SER A 35 -20.67 -7.80 6.32
C SER A 35 -20.73 -6.64 5.33
N LEU A 36 -20.31 -6.88 4.10
CA LEU A 36 -20.26 -5.87 3.04
C LEU A 36 -21.24 -6.22 1.93
N PRO A 37 -21.95 -5.22 1.37
CA PRO A 37 -22.99 -5.48 0.36
C PRO A 37 -22.46 -6.15 -0.91
N ASP A 38 -21.21 -5.86 -1.29
CA ASP A 38 -20.63 -6.29 -2.55
C ASP A 38 -19.67 -7.48 -2.44
N ARG A 39 -19.25 -7.85 -1.21
CA ARG A 39 -18.18 -8.83 -0.99
C ARG A 39 -18.46 -9.83 0.11
N GLY A 40 -19.63 -9.76 0.77
CA GLY A 40 -19.96 -10.63 1.89
C GLY A 40 -19.16 -10.29 3.14
N VAL A 41 -18.78 -11.32 3.91
CA VAL A 41 -18.10 -11.13 5.19
C VAL A 41 -16.60 -11.00 4.98
N ARG A 42 -16.01 -9.94 5.56
CA ARG A 42 -14.58 -9.65 5.51
C ARG A 42 -14.08 -9.28 6.89
N ALA A 43 -12.75 -9.42 7.11
CA ALA A 43 -12.13 -8.87 8.30
C ALA A 43 -12.30 -7.34 8.33
N ALA A 44 -12.48 -6.77 9.51
CA ALA A 44 -12.68 -5.32 9.65
C ALA A 44 -11.46 -4.54 9.15
N SER A 45 -10.25 -5.07 9.36
CA SER A 45 -9.02 -4.47 8.85
C SER A 45 -7.95 -5.51 8.63
N THR A 46 -7.04 -5.21 7.71
CA THR A 46 -5.82 -5.97 7.44
C THR A 46 -4.66 -5.00 7.30
N ALA A 47 -3.46 -5.48 7.52
CA ALA A 47 -2.25 -4.71 7.26
C ALA A 47 -1.23 -5.59 6.56
N ILE A 48 -0.46 -5.00 5.66
CA ILE A 48 0.64 -5.67 4.98
C ILE A 48 1.91 -4.82 5.05
N HIS A 49 3.06 -5.48 5.03
CA HIS A 49 4.28 -4.85 4.57
C HIS A 49 4.29 -4.93 3.05
N PHE A 50 4.69 -3.85 2.40
CA PHE A 50 4.74 -3.79 0.94
C PHE A 50 6.05 -3.14 0.51
N LEU A 51 6.77 -3.77 -0.41
CA LEU A 51 8.05 -3.30 -0.91
C LEU A 51 8.00 -3.17 -2.42
N LEU A 52 8.42 -2.01 -2.92
CA LEU A 52 8.68 -1.78 -4.33
C LEU A 52 10.18 -1.49 -4.51
N ARG A 53 10.84 -2.29 -5.33
CA ARG A 53 12.21 -2.01 -5.74
C ARG A 53 12.19 -0.90 -6.79
N ARG A 54 13.37 -0.34 -7.11
CA ARG A 54 13.47 0.73 -8.13
C ARG A 54 12.84 0.34 -9.47
N VAL A 55 12.92 -0.94 -9.84
CA VAL A 55 12.42 -1.45 -11.13
C VAL A 55 10.96 -1.91 -11.07
N ASP A 56 10.37 -1.92 -9.89
CA ASP A 56 9.01 -2.37 -9.70
C ASP A 56 8.01 -1.22 -9.74
N PHE A 57 6.79 -1.55 -10.07
CA PHE A 57 5.64 -0.68 -9.85
C PHE A 57 4.44 -1.57 -9.54
N SER A 58 3.48 -1.01 -8.79
CA SER A 58 2.21 -1.69 -8.56
C SER A 58 1.27 -1.34 -9.73
N ALA A 59 0.79 -2.35 -10.43
CA ALA A 59 -0.09 -2.15 -11.58
C ALA A 59 -1.39 -1.47 -11.13
N LEU A 60 -1.91 -0.59 -11.99
CA LEU A 60 -3.20 0.07 -11.73
C LEU A 60 -4.29 -0.98 -11.54
N HIS A 61 -4.97 -0.92 -10.41
CA HIS A 61 -6.05 -1.86 -10.10
C HIS A 61 -7.14 -1.16 -9.30
N ARG A 62 -8.32 -1.76 -9.31
CA ARG A 62 -9.44 -1.24 -8.54
C ARG A 62 -9.35 -1.75 -7.10
N VAL A 63 -9.51 -0.84 -6.15
CA VAL A 63 -9.64 -1.19 -4.73
C VAL A 63 -11.08 -0.92 -4.29
N ARG A 64 -11.64 -1.86 -3.52
CA ARG A 64 -13.02 -1.79 -3.04
C ARG A 64 -13.14 -1.29 -1.61
N SER A 65 -12.01 -1.11 -0.95
CA SER A 65 -11.93 -0.57 0.40
C SER A 65 -10.92 0.55 0.42
N ASP A 66 -11.06 1.45 1.37
CA ASP A 66 -10.06 2.48 1.57
C ASP A 66 -8.76 1.84 2.05
N GLU A 67 -7.63 2.38 1.60
CA GLU A 67 -6.31 1.91 1.99
C GLU A 67 -5.51 3.06 2.59
N ALA A 68 -4.86 2.80 3.73
CA ALA A 68 -3.91 3.73 4.32
C ALA A 68 -2.49 3.29 3.95
N TRP A 69 -1.74 4.18 3.35
CA TRP A 69 -0.36 3.94 2.92
C TRP A 69 0.59 4.68 3.85
N HIS A 70 1.47 3.94 4.50
CA HIS A 70 2.47 4.46 5.42
C HIS A 70 3.86 4.25 4.85
N HIS A 71 4.67 5.30 4.85
CA HIS A 71 6.06 5.24 4.40
C HIS A 71 6.97 4.98 5.60
N TYR A 72 7.81 3.95 5.51
CA TYR A 72 8.74 3.60 6.57
C TYR A 72 10.20 3.69 6.14
N LEU A 73 10.53 3.22 4.95
CA LEU A 73 11.91 3.12 4.48
C LEU A 73 12.01 3.49 3.01
N GLY A 74 13.19 3.96 2.61
CA GLY A 74 13.54 4.15 1.23
C GLY A 74 13.14 5.51 0.66
N ALA A 75 13.22 5.62 -0.65
CA ALA A 75 12.86 6.83 -1.38
C ALA A 75 11.36 7.09 -1.31
N PRO A 76 10.93 8.34 -1.56
CA PRO A 76 9.51 8.65 -1.65
C PRO A 76 8.80 7.79 -2.69
N LEU A 77 7.56 7.46 -2.42
CA LEU A 77 6.71 6.68 -3.31
C LEU A 77 5.64 7.58 -3.93
N GLU A 78 5.48 7.48 -5.24
CA GLU A 78 4.41 8.14 -5.94
C GLU A 78 3.16 7.28 -5.94
N LEU A 79 2.04 7.85 -5.46
CA LEU A 79 0.73 7.22 -5.50
C LEU A 79 -0.13 7.94 -6.54
N HIS A 80 -0.66 7.20 -7.49
CA HIS A 80 -1.58 7.69 -8.50
C HIS A 80 -2.98 7.18 -8.19
N LEU A 81 -3.91 8.09 -7.95
CA LEU A 81 -5.29 7.79 -7.59
C LEU A 81 -6.22 8.24 -8.72
N PHE A 82 -7.10 7.37 -9.13
CA PHE A 82 -8.07 7.65 -10.19
C PHE A 82 -9.48 7.41 -9.67
N ASP A 83 -10.33 8.41 -9.78
CA ASP A 83 -11.74 8.33 -9.43
C ASP A 83 -12.58 9.09 -10.45
N ASP A 84 -13.88 9.24 -10.19
CA ASP A 84 -14.78 9.94 -11.11
C ASP A 84 -14.44 11.44 -11.25
N ALA A 85 -13.74 12.01 -10.26
CA ALA A 85 -13.28 13.40 -10.32
C ALA A 85 -11.98 13.58 -11.09
N GLY A 86 -11.28 12.49 -11.44
CA GLY A 86 -10.06 12.53 -12.22
C GLY A 86 -8.86 11.84 -11.57
N HIS A 87 -7.68 12.32 -11.90
CA HIS A 87 -6.41 11.77 -11.44
C HIS A 87 -5.79 12.67 -10.37
N THR A 88 -5.39 12.05 -9.27
CA THR A 88 -4.63 12.72 -8.20
C THR A 88 -3.31 11.99 -7.99
N GLU A 89 -2.24 12.76 -7.79
CA GLU A 89 -0.90 12.24 -7.54
C GLU A 89 -0.42 12.72 -6.19
N LEU A 90 0.03 11.78 -5.35
CA LEU A 90 0.53 12.06 -4.01
C LEU A 90 1.95 11.53 -3.86
N SER A 91 2.80 12.28 -3.15
CA SER A 91 4.15 11.83 -2.78
C SER A 91 4.13 11.34 -1.34
N LEU A 92 4.37 10.05 -1.15
CA LEU A 92 4.40 9.40 0.14
C LEU A 92 5.85 9.36 0.65
N GLY A 93 6.11 10.01 1.76
CA GLY A 93 7.45 10.10 2.32
C GLY A 93 7.49 10.97 3.58
N ALA A 94 8.70 11.26 4.04
CA ALA A 94 8.93 11.97 5.29
C ALA A 94 9.34 13.44 5.11
N ASP A 95 9.65 13.88 3.90
CA ASP A 95 10.12 15.25 3.65
C ASP A 95 8.93 16.19 3.44
N LEU A 96 8.42 16.71 4.55
CA LEU A 96 7.25 17.59 4.54
C LEU A 96 7.49 18.89 3.76
N ALA A 97 8.73 19.39 3.78
CA ALA A 97 9.08 20.63 3.08
C ALA A 97 8.99 20.47 1.55
N ARG A 98 9.12 19.23 1.05
CA ARG A 98 9.00 18.92 -0.37
C ARG A 98 7.60 18.46 -0.76
N GLY A 99 6.63 18.54 0.15
CA GLY A 99 5.26 18.13 -0.10
C GLY A 99 5.01 16.63 0.07
N GLU A 100 5.96 15.90 0.64
CA GLU A 100 5.75 14.50 0.99
C GLU A 100 4.96 14.40 2.28
N HIS A 101 4.19 13.33 2.43
CA HIS A 101 3.45 13.09 3.67
C HIS A 101 3.22 11.59 3.87
N SER A 102 2.87 11.23 5.10
CA SER A 102 2.49 9.89 5.50
C SER A 102 1.60 9.99 6.75
N PRO A 103 0.50 9.25 6.85
CA PRO A 103 -0.01 8.35 5.83
C PRO A 103 -0.74 9.10 4.71
N ALA A 104 -0.89 8.41 3.58
CA ALA A 104 -1.78 8.83 2.51
C ALA A 104 -2.94 7.83 2.42
N ILE A 105 -4.13 8.32 2.12
CA ILE A 105 -5.33 7.49 2.06
C ILE A 105 -5.78 7.35 0.61
N GLY A 106 -5.76 6.11 0.12
CA GLY A 106 -6.39 5.76 -1.14
C GLY A 106 -7.82 5.30 -0.87
N ARG A 107 -8.79 6.06 -1.32
CA ARG A 107 -10.19 5.68 -1.15
C ARG A 107 -10.58 4.62 -2.15
N SER A 108 -11.70 3.93 -1.88
CA SER A 108 -12.20 2.87 -2.73
C SER A 108 -12.40 3.39 -4.17
N SER A 109 -11.41 3.12 -5.00
CA SER A 109 -11.27 3.65 -6.36
C SER A 109 -10.21 2.84 -7.11
N ARG A 110 -9.39 3.47 -7.93
CA ARG A 110 -8.25 2.81 -8.58
C ARG A 110 -6.94 3.42 -8.11
N ILE A 111 -6.00 2.57 -7.82
CA ILE A 111 -4.66 2.95 -7.38
C ILE A 111 -3.61 2.33 -8.29
#